data_ec6a61f0e4150075fb8c2ca988c57f14
#
_entry.id   ec6a61f0e4150075fb8c2ca988c57f14
#
_cell.length_a   1.000
_cell.length_b   1.000
_cell.length_c   1.000
_cell.angle_alpha   90.00
_cell.angle_beta   90.00
_cell.angle_gamma   90.00
#
_symmetry.space_group_name_H-M   'P 1'
#
loop_
_entity.id
_entity.type
_entity.pdbx_description
1 polymer ?
#
loop_
_entity_poly.entity_id
_entity_poly.type
_entity_poly.pdbx_seq_one_letter_code
_entity_poly.pdbx_strand_id
1 'polypeptide(L)'
;ALAMNVGAYGQEILNVVEWAEVVEDGGGVRRLERWEIEGGYRWSVLGVGRVVTSAELALKADDPAALKARAQQARERRRGALPPEPSAGSVFRNPPGDFAGRLLELAGCKGMRCGGAEVSQRHANVIVNPGSATAAGVRELAAGMAVRVRERFGVRLELELKILDRNGKVVADPEAALARKPPVW
;
A
#
# COMPACT_ATOMS: atom_id res chain seq x y z
N ALA A 1 8.56 -6.46 1.90
CA ALA A 1 7.47 -7.40 2.21
C ALA A 1 7.32 -7.57 3.73
N LEU A 2 8.37 -8.00 4.45
CA LEU A 2 8.36 -8.31 5.89
C LEU A 2 7.95 -7.11 6.75
N ALA A 3 8.57 -5.95 6.55
CA ALA A 3 8.31 -4.73 7.32
C ALA A 3 6.84 -4.25 7.28
N MET A 4 6.11 -4.58 6.21
CA MET A 4 4.71 -4.19 6.01
C MET A 4 3.76 -5.37 6.13
N ASN A 5 4.23 -6.52 6.59
CA ASN A 5 3.45 -7.76 6.65
C ASN A 5 2.60 -7.96 5.39
N VAL A 6 3.27 -8.05 4.24
CA VAL A 6 2.57 -8.17 2.96
C VAL A 6 1.60 -9.35 2.99
N GLY A 7 0.35 -9.09 2.64
CA GLY A 7 -0.71 -10.10 2.56
C GLY A 7 -1.41 -10.10 1.21
N ALA A 8 -1.78 -11.29 0.76
CA ALA A 8 -2.59 -11.51 -0.43
C ALA A 8 -3.35 -12.83 -0.32
N TYR A 9 -4.58 -12.87 -0.83
CA TYR A 9 -5.41 -14.09 -0.91
C TYR A 9 -5.59 -14.81 0.45
N GLY A 10 -5.74 -14.03 1.54
CA GLY A 10 -5.93 -14.58 2.89
C GLY A 10 -4.66 -15.10 3.56
N GLN A 11 -3.49 -14.88 2.97
CA GLN A 11 -2.19 -15.21 3.54
C GLN A 11 -1.41 -13.94 3.85
N GLU A 12 -0.64 -13.95 4.94
CA GLU A 12 0.31 -12.89 5.30
C GLU A 12 1.71 -13.48 5.42
N ILE A 13 2.74 -12.70 5.06
CA ILE A 13 4.10 -13.23 5.05
C ILE A 13 4.58 -13.63 6.46
N LEU A 14 4.15 -12.92 7.50
CA LEU A 14 4.50 -13.26 8.89
C LEU A 14 3.95 -14.61 9.34
N ASN A 15 2.96 -15.20 8.65
CA ASN A 15 2.45 -16.53 8.97
C ASN A 15 3.45 -17.64 8.69
N VAL A 16 4.48 -17.34 7.90
CA VAL A 16 5.49 -18.32 7.46
C VAL A 16 6.92 -17.92 7.85
N VAL A 17 7.11 -16.80 8.55
CA VAL A 17 8.43 -16.37 9.06
C VAL A 17 8.77 -17.16 10.31
N GLU A 18 9.95 -17.77 10.35
CA GLU A 18 10.51 -18.45 11.52
C GLU A 18 11.41 -17.50 12.32
N TRP A 19 12.25 -16.75 11.64
CA TRP A 19 13.09 -15.72 12.22
C TRP A 19 13.47 -14.67 11.18
N ALA A 20 13.95 -13.52 11.65
CA ALA A 20 14.52 -12.49 10.81
C ALA A 20 15.79 -11.88 11.44
N GLU A 21 16.79 -11.61 10.63
CA GLU A 21 17.95 -10.83 11.02
C GLU A 21 17.74 -9.37 10.63
N VAL A 22 18.04 -8.47 11.55
CA VAL A 22 17.86 -7.04 11.37
C VAL A 22 19.10 -6.27 11.79
N VAL A 23 19.35 -5.15 11.12
CA VAL A 23 20.25 -4.09 11.59
C VAL A 23 19.39 -3.05 12.30
N GLU A 24 19.68 -2.77 13.55
CA GLU A 24 19.00 -1.75 14.36
C GLU A 24 19.63 -0.37 14.16
N ASP A 25 18.96 0.70 14.60
CA ASP A 25 19.41 2.10 14.45
C ASP A 25 20.81 2.37 15.02
N GLY A 26 21.37 1.58 15.86
CA GLY A 26 22.75 1.68 16.36
C GLY A 26 23.79 0.94 15.52
N GLY A 27 23.40 0.31 14.40
CA GLY A 27 24.27 -0.51 13.56
C GLY A 27 24.49 -1.93 14.10
N GLY A 28 23.88 -2.29 15.23
CA GLY A 28 23.94 -3.64 15.78
C GLY A 28 23.10 -4.62 14.94
N VAL A 29 23.67 -5.82 14.69
CA VAL A 29 22.94 -6.90 14.02
C VAL A 29 22.26 -7.76 15.10
N ARG A 30 20.98 -8.06 14.91
CA ARG A 30 20.19 -8.88 15.82
C ARG A 30 19.32 -9.87 15.06
N ARG A 31 19.29 -11.11 15.53
CA ARG A 31 18.29 -12.11 15.11
C ARG A 31 17.07 -12.00 16.01
N LEU A 32 15.91 -11.88 15.40
CA LEU A 32 14.59 -11.91 16.04
C LEU A 32 13.96 -13.27 15.73
N GLU A 33 13.58 -13.99 16.76
CA GLU A 33 12.87 -15.26 16.64
C GLU A 33 11.36 -15.01 16.41
N ARG A 34 10.63 -16.04 15.97
CA ARG A 34 9.21 -15.91 15.59
C ARG A 34 8.35 -15.22 16.65
N TRP A 35 8.56 -15.56 17.94
CA TRP A 35 7.79 -14.99 19.06
C TRP A 35 8.08 -13.52 19.35
N GLU A 36 9.19 -12.97 18.85
CA GLU A 36 9.55 -11.55 18.94
C GLU A 36 9.01 -10.74 17.74
N ILE A 37 8.54 -11.44 16.69
CA ILE A 37 8.10 -10.82 15.45
C ILE A 37 6.58 -10.61 15.51
N GLU A 38 6.19 -9.46 16.05
CA GLU A 38 4.81 -8.99 16.06
C GLU A 38 4.48 -8.25 14.77
N GLY A 39 3.21 -8.32 14.34
CA GLY A 39 2.72 -7.60 13.19
C GLY A 39 1.23 -7.73 13.01
N GLY A 40 0.70 -6.93 12.10
CA GLY A 40 -0.71 -6.90 11.75
C GLY A 40 -0.90 -6.27 10.37
N TYR A 41 -2.11 -5.83 10.09
CA TYR A 41 -2.44 -5.24 8.80
C TYR A 41 -1.54 -4.05 8.46
N ARG A 42 -0.66 -4.23 7.47
CA ARG A 42 0.29 -3.22 6.96
C ARG A 42 1.32 -2.72 7.97
N TRP A 43 1.69 -3.53 8.94
CA TRP A 43 2.79 -3.22 9.86
C TRP A 43 3.47 -4.47 10.41
N SER A 44 4.72 -4.34 10.83
CA SER A 44 5.42 -5.28 11.70
C SER A 44 6.52 -4.57 12.49
N VAL A 45 6.96 -5.17 13.58
CA VAL A 45 8.13 -4.70 14.35
C VAL A 45 9.40 -4.64 13.49
N LEU A 46 9.45 -5.42 12.41
CA LEU A 46 10.57 -5.44 11.47
C LEU A 46 10.68 -4.16 10.63
N GLY A 47 9.64 -3.30 10.62
CA GLY A 47 9.59 -2.05 9.84
C GLY A 47 9.89 -0.80 10.65
N VAL A 48 10.18 -0.90 11.96
CA VAL A 48 10.35 0.26 12.85
C VAL A 48 11.81 0.34 13.29
N GLY A 49 12.56 1.34 12.81
CA GLY A 49 13.95 1.57 13.17
C GLY A 49 14.90 0.42 12.82
N ARG A 50 14.56 -0.38 11.81
CA ARG A 50 15.30 -1.60 11.46
C ARG A 50 15.40 -1.79 9.96
N VAL A 51 16.50 -2.41 9.54
CA VAL A 51 16.68 -2.91 8.18
C VAL A 51 16.78 -4.44 8.25
N VAL A 52 15.84 -5.13 7.59
CA VAL A 52 15.88 -6.60 7.51
C VAL A 52 16.94 -7.02 6.50
N THR A 53 17.90 -7.84 6.91
CA THR A 53 19.00 -8.36 6.08
C THR A 53 18.72 -9.76 5.58
N SER A 54 18.11 -10.61 6.43
CA SER A 54 17.73 -11.97 6.06
C SER A 54 16.51 -12.44 6.85
N ALA A 55 15.85 -13.49 6.36
CA ALA A 55 14.76 -14.15 7.07
C ALA A 55 14.64 -15.60 6.61
N GLU A 56 14.19 -16.46 7.51
CA GLU A 56 13.82 -17.84 7.20
C GLU A 56 12.30 -17.97 7.11
N LEU A 57 11.84 -18.67 6.06
CA LEU A 57 10.43 -18.91 5.81
C LEU A 57 10.14 -20.42 5.85
N ALA A 58 9.22 -20.84 6.71
CA ALA A 58 8.70 -22.20 6.72
C ALA A 58 7.70 -22.40 5.59
N LEU A 59 8.10 -23.12 4.56
CA LEU A 59 7.27 -23.41 3.41
C LEU A 59 6.81 -24.87 3.42
N LYS A 60 5.58 -25.12 2.96
CA LYS A 60 5.07 -26.48 2.77
C LYS A 60 5.40 -26.96 1.36
N ALA A 61 5.99 -28.14 1.27
CA ALA A 61 6.15 -28.82 -0.01
C ALA A 61 4.76 -29.18 -0.60
N ASP A 62 4.62 -29.01 -1.90
CA ASP A 62 3.38 -29.33 -2.63
C ASP A 62 3.73 -29.74 -4.06
N ASP A 63 2.77 -30.29 -4.80
CA ASP A 63 2.97 -30.64 -6.20
C ASP A 63 3.39 -29.44 -7.05
N PRO A 64 4.52 -29.53 -7.78
CA PRO A 64 5.02 -28.42 -8.59
C PRO A 64 4.02 -27.92 -9.64
N ALA A 65 3.23 -28.83 -10.25
CA ALA A 65 2.23 -28.47 -11.25
C ALA A 65 1.08 -27.67 -10.62
N ALA A 66 0.60 -28.10 -9.44
CA ALA A 66 -0.43 -27.39 -8.67
C ALA A 66 0.06 -26.01 -8.21
N LEU A 67 1.31 -25.90 -7.72
CA LEU A 67 1.93 -24.64 -7.36
C LEU A 67 2.00 -23.67 -8.54
N LYS A 68 2.45 -24.16 -9.70
CA LYS A 68 2.53 -23.36 -10.93
C LYS A 68 1.15 -22.86 -11.37
N ALA A 69 0.13 -23.72 -11.33
CA ALA A 69 -1.24 -23.36 -11.68
C ALA A 69 -1.79 -22.27 -10.74
N ARG A 70 -1.62 -22.40 -9.41
CA ARG A 70 -2.03 -21.38 -8.44
C ARG A 70 -1.31 -20.05 -8.65
N ALA A 71 0.00 -20.09 -8.90
CA ALA A 71 0.78 -18.88 -9.17
C ALA A 71 0.31 -18.19 -10.46
N GLN A 72 -0.01 -18.96 -11.50
CA GLN A 72 -0.55 -18.43 -12.75
C GLN A 72 -1.91 -17.77 -12.54
N GLN A 73 -2.85 -18.42 -11.85
CA GLN A 73 -4.16 -17.86 -11.53
C GLN A 73 -4.03 -16.55 -10.72
N ALA A 74 -3.12 -16.50 -9.73
CA ALA A 74 -2.88 -15.30 -8.95
C ALA A 74 -2.36 -14.14 -9.82
N ARG A 75 -1.45 -14.42 -10.74
CA ARG A 75 -0.93 -13.43 -11.71
C ARG A 75 -2.02 -12.92 -12.65
N GLU A 76 -2.88 -13.79 -13.16
CA GLU A 76 -3.98 -13.41 -14.05
C GLU A 76 -5.02 -12.55 -13.34
N ARG A 77 -5.43 -12.91 -12.12
CA ARG A 77 -6.31 -12.10 -11.28
C ARG A 77 -5.70 -10.71 -11.03
N ARG A 78 -4.42 -10.65 -10.70
CA ARG A 78 -3.72 -9.38 -10.47
C ARG A 78 -3.67 -8.51 -11.73
N ARG A 79 -3.36 -9.11 -12.91
CA ARG A 79 -3.35 -8.39 -14.20
C ARG A 79 -4.73 -7.86 -14.58
N GLY A 80 -5.81 -8.60 -14.25
CA GLY A 80 -7.17 -8.14 -14.50
C GLY A 80 -7.61 -7.00 -13.58
N ALA A 81 -7.16 -7.02 -12.32
CA ALA A 81 -7.60 -6.06 -11.30
C ALA A 81 -6.77 -4.77 -11.24
N LEU A 82 -5.50 -4.81 -11.59
CA LEU A 82 -4.60 -3.66 -11.48
C LEU A 82 -4.31 -3.01 -12.85
N PRO A 83 -4.10 -1.69 -12.87
CA PRO A 83 -3.70 -0.99 -14.08
C PRO A 83 -2.28 -1.40 -14.50
N PRO A 84 -1.98 -1.43 -15.81
CA PRO A 84 -0.64 -1.72 -16.31
C PRO A 84 0.31 -0.52 -16.21
N GLU A 85 -0.23 0.69 -16.06
CA GLU A 85 0.53 1.94 -15.98
C GLU A 85 1.35 1.98 -14.68
N PRO A 86 2.49 2.70 -14.66
CA PRO A 86 3.28 2.93 -13.46
C PRO A 86 2.43 3.54 -12.34
N SER A 87 2.52 2.96 -11.15
CA SER A 87 1.82 3.44 -9.96
C SER A 87 2.60 3.09 -8.69
N ALA A 88 2.28 3.73 -7.59
CA ALA A 88 2.85 3.42 -6.28
C ALA A 88 2.02 2.38 -5.50
N GLY A 89 1.08 1.69 -6.16
CA GLY A 89 0.17 0.73 -5.54
C GLY A 89 -1.06 1.39 -4.93
N SER A 90 -1.63 0.76 -3.88
CA SER A 90 -2.80 1.30 -3.20
C SER A 90 -2.53 2.65 -2.55
N VAL A 91 -3.41 3.62 -2.77
CA VAL A 91 -3.32 4.96 -2.18
C VAL A 91 -3.68 4.93 -0.70
N PHE A 92 -4.77 4.26 -0.36
CA PHE A 92 -5.32 4.19 0.99
C PHE A 92 -5.37 2.77 1.52
N ARG A 93 -5.27 2.63 2.84
CA ARG A 93 -5.59 1.41 3.58
C ARG A 93 -7.08 1.14 3.52
N ASN A 94 -7.45 -0.12 3.64
CA ASN A 94 -8.86 -0.46 3.83
C ASN A 94 -9.29 -0.02 5.23
N PRO A 95 -10.41 0.73 5.37
CA PRO A 95 -10.97 1.05 6.65
C PRO A 95 -11.60 -0.20 7.30
N PRO A 96 -11.83 -0.20 8.62
CA PRO A 96 -12.52 -1.29 9.30
C PRO A 96 -13.88 -1.59 8.66
N GLY A 97 -14.11 -2.85 8.31
CA GLY A 97 -15.40 -3.32 7.79
C GLY A 97 -15.68 -3.01 6.31
N ASP A 98 -14.76 -2.33 5.58
CA ASP A 98 -14.97 -1.99 4.17
C ASP A 98 -13.66 -1.96 3.35
N PHE A 99 -13.80 -1.78 2.04
CA PHE A 99 -12.68 -1.66 1.10
C PHE A 99 -12.57 -0.24 0.57
N ALA A 100 -11.38 0.38 0.72
CA ALA A 100 -11.12 1.72 0.21
C ALA A 100 -11.42 1.83 -1.30
N GLY A 101 -11.07 0.81 -2.09
CA GLY A 101 -11.36 0.78 -3.52
C GLY A 101 -12.86 0.87 -3.84
N ARG A 102 -13.71 0.17 -3.07
CA ARG A 102 -15.18 0.24 -3.23
C ARG A 102 -15.72 1.62 -2.89
N LEU A 103 -15.31 2.18 -1.75
CA LEU A 103 -15.76 3.51 -1.32
C LEU A 103 -15.37 4.59 -2.34
N LEU A 104 -14.13 4.55 -2.83
CA LEU A 104 -13.62 5.48 -3.83
C LEU A 104 -14.34 5.35 -5.19
N GLU A 105 -14.67 4.13 -5.60
CA GLU A 105 -15.44 3.90 -6.82
C GLU A 105 -16.85 4.48 -6.69
N LEU A 106 -17.53 4.19 -5.59
CA LEU A 106 -18.85 4.74 -5.28
C LEU A 106 -18.82 6.27 -5.10
N ALA A 107 -17.71 6.84 -4.60
CA ALA A 107 -17.50 8.28 -4.51
C ALA A 107 -17.21 8.95 -5.87
N GLY A 108 -17.15 8.18 -6.97
CA GLY A 108 -16.89 8.71 -8.31
C GLY A 108 -15.46 9.19 -8.52
N CYS A 109 -14.48 8.55 -7.87
CA CYS A 109 -13.08 8.96 -7.97
C CYS A 109 -12.37 8.45 -9.22
N LYS A 110 -12.86 7.38 -9.90
CA LYS A 110 -12.23 6.88 -11.13
C LYS A 110 -12.13 7.97 -12.20
N GLY A 111 -10.96 8.07 -12.83
CA GLY A 111 -10.68 9.03 -13.87
C GLY A 111 -10.41 10.46 -13.40
N MET A 112 -10.45 10.76 -12.12
CA MET A 112 -10.00 12.06 -11.59
C MET A 112 -8.55 12.33 -11.97
N ARG A 113 -8.21 13.59 -12.29
CA ARG A 113 -6.87 13.97 -12.74
C ARG A 113 -6.35 15.21 -12.02
N CYS A 114 -5.06 15.23 -11.72
CA CYS A 114 -4.36 16.39 -11.20
C CYS A 114 -2.86 16.30 -11.49
N GLY A 115 -2.25 17.40 -11.99
CA GLY A 115 -0.81 17.48 -12.22
C GLY A 115 -0.24 16.32 -13.05
N GLY A 116 -0.97 15.83 -14.05
CA GLY A 116 -0.59 14.69 -14.88
C GLY A 116 -0.82 13.32 -14.26
N ALA A 117 -1.23 13.24 -13.00
CA ALA A 117 -1.65 12.00 -12.34
C ALA A 117 -3.14 11.72 -12.63
N GLU A 118 -3.51 10.44 -12.63
CA GLU A 118 -4.89 9.99 -12.87
C GLU A 118 -5.28 8.87 -11.92
N VAL A 119 -6.52 8.89 -11.39
CA VAL A 119 -7.10 7.74 -10.70
C VAL A 119 -7.48 6.69 -11.74
N SER A 120 -6.93 5.49 -11.59
CA SER A 120 -7.13 4.42 -12.56
C SER A 120 -8.61 4.08 -12.78
N GLN A 121 -8.99 3.88 -14.03
CA GLN A 121 -10.32 3.39 -14.39
C GLN A 121 -10.53 1.92 -13.97
N ARG A 122 -9.44 1.14 -13.82
CA ARG A 122 -9.52 -0.26 -13.39
C ARG A 122 -9.69 -0.41 -11.89
N HIS A 123 -9.00 0.44 -11.11
CA HIS A 123 -8.99 0.30 -9.65
C HIS A 123 -8.98 1.69 -8.99
N ALA A 124 -10.09 2.08 -8.37
CA ALA A 124 -10.27 3.42 -7.81
C ALA A 124 -9.28 3.78 -6.68
N ASN A 125 -8.65 2.80 -6.01
CA ASN A 125 -7.62 3.04 -5.00
C ASN A 125 -6.19 3.02 -5.57
N VAL A 126 -6.03 3.28 -6.86
CA VAL A 126 -4.71 3.35 -7.52
C VAL A 126 -4.63 4.62 -8.35
N ILE A 127 -3.60 5.44 -8.08
CA ILE A 127 -3.23 6.57 -8.91
C ILE A 127 -2.13 6.12 -9.87
N VAL A 128 -2.32 6.34 -11.16
CA VAL A 128 -1.38 6.00 -12.21
C VAL A 128 -0.62 7.23 -12.70
N ASN A 129 0.59 7.01 -13.21
CA ASN A 129 1.39 7.99 -13.90
C ASN A 129 1.40 7.69 -15.41
N PRO A 130 0.58 8.37 -16.23
CA PRO A 130 0.61 8.20 -17.69
C PRO A 130 1.86 8.77 -18.38
N GLY A 131 2.79 9.38 -17.62
CA GLY A 131 4.05 9.91 -18.15
C GLY A 131 4.45 11.29 -17.62
N SER A 132 3.51 12.07 -17.09
CA SER A 132 3.77 13.46 -16.67
C SER A 132 3.28 13.77 -15.24
N ALA A 133 3.03 12.73 -14.42
CA ALA A 133 2.55 12.93 -13.05
C ALA A 133 3.63 13.59 -12.18
N THR A 134 3.22 14.60 -11.41
CA THR A 134 4.05 15.23 -10.39
C THR A 134 3.70 14.71 -9.00
N ALA A 135 4.66 14.72 -8.07
CA ALA A 135 4.40 14.34 -6.67
C ALA A 135 3.33 15.26 -6.02
N ALA A 136 3.30 16.55 -6.40
CA ALA A 136 2.26 17.48 -5.98
C ALA A 136 0.88 17.04 -6.49
N GLY A 137 0.76 16.72 -7.78
CA GLY A 137 -0.50 16.25 -8.39
C GLY A 137 -1.00 14.95 -7.75
N VAL A 138 -0.11 13.98 -7.48
CA VAL A 138 -0.49 12.74 -6.76
C VAL A 138 -1.02 13.06 -5.35
N ARG A 139 -0.36 13.96 -4.63
CA ARG A 139 -0.77 14.36 -3.28
C ARG A 139 -2.14 15.05 -3.27
N GLU A 140 -2.33 16.01 -4.16
CA GLU A 140 -3.60 16.74 -4.30
C GLU A 140 -4.74 15.80 -4.71
N LEU A 141 -4.47 14.89 -5.65
CA LEU A 141 -5.43 13.89 -6.07
C LEU A 141 -5.83 12.95 -4.93
N ALA A 142 -4.87 12.43 -4.16
CA ALA A 142 -5.14 11.61 -2.99
C ALA A 142 -6.00 12.36 -1.95
N ALA A 143 -5.70 13.63 -1.71
CA ALA A 143 -6.46 14.45 -0.79
C ALA A 143 -7.92 14.66 -1.28
N GLY A 144 -8.12 14.98 -2.56
CA GLY A 144 -9.46 15.11 -3.16
C GLY A 144 -10.28 13.82 -3.09
N MET A 145 -9.62 12.66 -3.30
CA MET A 145 -10.25 11.35 -3.13
C MET A 145 -10.72 11.11 -1.68
N ALA A 146 -9.88 11.43 -0.69
CA ALA A 146 -10.22 11.29 0.73
C ALA A 146 -11.39 12.17 1.13
N VAL A 147 -11.41 13.43 0.67
CA VAL A 147 -12.51 14.37 0.91
C VAL A 147 -13.84 13.82 0.36
N ARG A 148 -13.87 13.35 -0.88
CA ARG A 148 -15.09 12.79 -1.49
C ARG A 148 -15.65 11.60 -0.72
N VAL A 149 -14.78 10.70 -0.25
CA VAL A 149 -15.22 9.55 0.57
C VAL A 149 -15.77 10.03 1.92
N ARG A 150 -15.10 10.97 2.57
CA ARG A 150 -15.55 11.55 3.84
C ARG A 150 -16.90 12.25 3.70
N GLU A 151 -17.10 13.08 2.68
CA GLU A 151 -18.34 13.80 2.44
C GLU A 151 -19.51 12.85 2.15
N ARG A 152 -19.26 11.78 1.40
CA ARG A 152 -20.31 10.86 0.97
C ARG A 152 -20.66 9.78 1.99
N PHE A 153 -19.67 9.31 2.74
CA PHE A 153 -19.81 8.13 3.63
C PHE A 153 -19.46 8.41 5.10
N GLY A 154 -18.91 9.58 5.43
CA GLY A 154 -18.41 9.89 6.77
C GLY A 154 -17.14 9.12 7.13
N VAL A 155 -16.53 8.39 6.20
CA VAL A 155 -15.34 7.55 6.44
C VAL A 155 -14.07 8.35 6.18
N ARG A 156 -13.17 8.38 7.17
CA ARG A 156 -11.82 8.93 7.01
C ARG A 156 -10.88 7.84 6.51
N LEU A 157 -10.30 8.03 5.32
CA LEU A 157 -9.31 7.13 4.74
C LEU A 157 -7.90 7.47 5.21
N GLU A 158 -7.10 6.44 5.53
CA GLU A 158 -5.69 6.57 5.88
C GLU A 158 -4.79 6.23 4.68
N LEU A 159 -3.74 7.03 4.46
CA LEU A 159 -2.78 6.74 3.40
C LEU A 159 -2.04 5.42 3.65
N GLU A 160 -1.95 4.59 2.61
CA GLU A 160 -0.96 3.51 2.52
C GLU A 160 0.32 4.00 1.82
N LEU A 161 0.20 4.96 0.90
CA LEU A 161 1.34 5.64 0.28
C LEU A 161 2.18 6.38 1.32
N LYS A 162 3.50 6.30 1.17
CA LYS A 162 4.44 7.17 1.90
C LYS A 162 4.88 8.30 0.99
N ILE A 163 4.41 9.50 1.26
CA ILE A 163 4.83 10.72 0.54
C ILE A 163 6.01 11.31 1.31
N LEU A 164 7.15 11.45 0.65
CA LEU A 164 8.36 12.01 1.24
C LEU A 164 8.48 13.50 0.86
N ASP A 165 8.89 14.33 1.82
CA ASP A 165 9.31 15.69 1.56
C ASP A 165 10.75 15.74 0.99
N ARG A 166 11.28 16.95 0.76
CA ARG A 166 12.64 17.14 0.23
C ARG A 166 13.75 16.61 1.15
N ASN A 167 13.45 16.44 2.44
CA ASN A 167 14.37 15.95 3.46
C ASN A 167 14.19 14.44 3.71
N GLY A 168 13.34 13.75 2.93
CA GLY A 168 13.02 12.34 3.10
C GLY A 168 12.06 12.05 4.26
N LYS A 169 11.46 13.08 4.88
CA LYS A 169 10.48 12.90 5.95
C LYS A 169 9.11 12.53 5.37
N VAL A 170 8.47 11.56 6.00
CA VAL A 170 7.12 11.12 5.60
C VAL A 170 6.09 12.21 5.94
N VAL A 171 5.31 12.61 4.95
CA VAL A 171 4.14 13.48 5.11
C VAL A 171 2.94 12.60 5.44
N ALA A 172 2.45 12.69 6.67
CA ALA A 172 1.50 11.71 7.23
C ALA A 172 0.02 11.96 6.86
N ASP A 173 -0.38 13.18 6.52
CA ASP A 173 -1.78 13.54 6.31
C ASP A 173 -2.04 14.10 4.90
N PRO A 174 -2.82 13.38 4.05
CA PRO A 174 -3.17 13.88 2.72
C PRO A 174 -4.06 15.13 2.79
N GLU A 175 -4.91 15.27 3.82
CA GLU A 175 -5.83 16.40 3.94
C GLU A 175 -5.13 17.66 4.44
N ALA A 176 -4.07 17.53 5.25
CA ALA A 176 -3.20 18.67 5.62
C ALA A 176 -2.54 19.32 4.38
N ALA A 177 -2.44 18.60 3.27
CA ALA A 177 -1.98 19.12 2.00
C ALA A 177 -3.01 20.03 1.31
N LEU A 178 -4.31 19.89 1.62
CA LEU A 178 -5.41 20.72 1.09
C LEU A 178 -5.63 22.02 1.85
N ALA A 179 -5.03 22.21 3.02
CA ALA A 179 -5.12 23.47 3.79
C ALA A 179 -4.57 24.69 3.02
N ARG A 180 -4.01 24.48 1.83
CA ARG A 180 -3.54 25.51 0.89
C ARG A 180 -4.37 25.55 -0.41
N LYS A 181 -5.66 25.87 -0.35
CA LYS A 181 -6.68 25.95 -1.42
C LYS A 181 -7.12 24.58 -1.98
N PRO A 182 -8.44 24.26 -1.90
CA PRO A 182 -8.97 23.10 -2.63
C PRO A 182 -8.83 23.37 -4.13
N PRO A 183 -8.40 22.37 -4.92
CA PRO A 183 -8.49 22.46 -6.36
C PRO A 183 -9.96 22.57 -6.76
N VAL A 184 -10.25 23.44 -7.71
CA VAL A 184 -11.56 23.53 -8.39
C VAL A 184 -11.61 22.34 -9.33
N TRP A 185 -12.44 21.35 -9.02
CA TRP A 185 -12.69 20.16 -9.85
C TRP A 185 -13.76 20.43 -10.90
#